data_1da5525585477d822a3e712828e39f8d
#
_entry.id   1da5525585477d822a3e712828e39f8d
#
_cell.length_a   1.000
_cell.length_b   1.000
_cell.length_c   1.000
_cell.angle_alpha   90.00
_cell.angle_beta   90.00
_cell.angle_gamma   90.00
#
_symmetry.space_group_name_H-M   'P 1'
#
loop_
_entity.id
_entity.type
_entity.pdbx_description
1 polymer ?
#
loop_
_entity_poly.entity_id
_entity_poly.type
_entity_poly.pdbx_seq_one_letter_code
_entity_poly.pdbx_strand_id
1 'polypeptide(L)'
;MGAIKQYLCLSLLKNSASTLLIVFQLSCSIFISLVSRFRAGLKAEIGVFFPMIVLRVLENVAQPNFQQKMIVLRFLEKLCDDSQILVDIFINYDCDVNSTNIFERSALYSFIWYTMNNVFYFIFMIRIPSLL
;
A
#
# COMPACT_ATOMS: atom_id res chain seq x y z
N MET A 1 -1.75 -14.23 -20.91
CA MET A 1 -1.90 -13.50 -19.63
C MET A 1 -0.60 -13.44 -18.82
N GLY A 2 0.18 -14.51 -18.73
CA GLY A 2 1.41 -14.52 -17.93
C GLY A 2 2.47 -13.51 -18.33
N ALA A 3 2.75 -13.34 -19.63
CA ALA A 3 3.76 -12.40 -20.12
C ALA A 3 3.38 -10.93 -19.85
N ILE A 4 2.15 -10.53 -20.13
CA ILE A 4 1.66 -9.16 -19.89
C ILE A 4 1.71 -8.83 -18.40
N LYS A 5 1.26 -9.75 -17.55
CA LYS A 5 1.30 -9.63 -16.10
C LYS A 5 2.74 -9.42 -15.61
N GLN A 6 3.68 -10.22 -16.09
CA GLN A 6 5.09 -10.14 -15.73
C GLN A 6 5.72 -8.81 -16.15
N TYR A 7 5.50 -8.36 -17.39
CA TYR A 7 6.02 -7.07 -17.87
C TYR A 7 5.43 -5.88 -17.11
N LEU A 8 4.13 -5.90 -16.86
CA LEU A 8 3.46 -4.86 -16.06
C LEU A 8 4.06 -4.77 -14.67
N CYS A 9 4.24 -5.91 -14.02
CA CYS A 9 4.79 -6.00 -12.68
C CYS A 9 6.24 -5.50 -12.60
N LEU A 10 7.09 -5.92 -13.52
CA LEU A 10 8.48 -5.44 -13.59
C LEU A 10 8.56 -3.94 -13.86
N SER A 11 7.74 -3.44 -14.77
CA SER A 11 7.66 -2.01 -15.08
C SER A 11 7.21 -1.20 -13.85
N LEU A 12 6.20 -1.68 -13.14
CA LEU A 12 5.69 -1.03 -11.95
C LEU A 12 6.75 -0.96 -10.84
N LEU A 13 7.46 -2.06 -10.56
CA LEU A 13 8.55 -2.09 -9.58
C LEU A 13 9.67 -1.12 -9.94
N LYS A 14 10.09 -1.13 -11.19
CA LYS A 14 11.15 -0.24 -11.67
C LYS A 14 10.77 1.23 -11.52
N ASN A 15 9.56 1.60 -11.91
CA ASN A 15 9.10 2.97 -11.85
C ASN A 15 8.78 3.43 -10.41
N SER A 16 8.34 2.54 -9.54
CA SER A 16 8.10 2.85 -8.13
C SER A 16 9.38 3.17 -7.36
N ALA A 17 10.53 2.76 -7.85
CA ALA A 17 11.84 3.13 -7.29
C ALA A 17 12.37 4.49 -7.79
N SER A 18 11.65 5.17 -8.69
CA SER A 18 12.06 6.46 -9.24
C SER A 18 12.13 7.54 -8.16
N THR A 19 13.13 8.39 -8.27
CA THR A 19 13.26 9.61 -7.45
C THR A 19 12.34 10.73 -7.91
N LEU A 20 11.80 10.64 -9.13
CA LEU A 20 10.83 11.58 -9.66
C LEU A 20 9.47 11.35 -9.02
N LEU A 21 9.00 12.35 -8.29
CA LEU A 21 7.76 12.26 -7.50
C LEU A 21 6.53 11.93 -8.36
N ILE A 22 6.46 12.50 -9.56
CA ILE A 22 5.34 12.23 -10.48
C ILE A 22 5.32 10.78 -10.97
N VAL A 23 6.48 10.19 -11.22
CA VAL A 23 6.60 8.78 -11.63
C VAL A 23 6.20 7.86 -10.48
N PHE A 24 6.64 8.16 -9.28
CA PHE A 24 6.22 7.45 -8.07
C PHE A 24 4.70 7.52 -7.85
N GLN A 25 4.13 8.72 -7.98
CA GLN A 25 2.68 8.93 -7.83
C GLN A 25 1.86 8.15 -8.86
N LEU A 26 2.30 8.14 -10.13
CA LEU A 26 1.67 7.35 -11.18
C LEU A 26 1.76 5.85 -10.89
N SER A 27 2.90 5.39 -10.40
CA SER A 27 3.10 3.98 -10.01
C SER A 27 2.12 3.57 -8.90
N CYS A 28 1.93 4.41 -7.89
CA CYS A 28 0.94 4.19 -6.83
C CYS A 28 -0.50 4.18 -7.38
N SER A 29 -0.83 5.07 -8.32
CA SER A 29 -2.15 5.13 -8.95
C SER A 29 -2.46 3.89 -9.77
N ILE A 30 -1.48 3.38 -10.51
CA ILE A 30 -1.60 2.12 -11.25
C ILE A 30 -1.77 0.96 -10.27
N PHE A 31 -0.98 0.92 -9.20
CA PHE A 31 -1.04 -0.14 -8.21
C PHE A 31 -2.40 -0.20 -7.51
N ILE A 32 -2.98 0.94 -7.12
CA ILE A 32 -4.31 0.96 -6.52
C ILE A 32 -5.39 0.45 -7.49
N SER A 33 -5.27 0.75 -8.77
CA SER A 33 -6.19 0.24 -9.79
C SER A 33 -6.07 -1.28 -9.95
N LEU A 34 -4.86 -1.83 -9.88
CA LEU A 34 -4.63 -3.27 -9.91
C LEU A 34 -5.21 -3.97 -8.68
N VAL A 35 -5.00 -3.41 -7.49
CA VAL A 35 -5.57 -3.95 -6.24
C VAL A 35 -7.10 -3.89 -6.27
N SER A 36 -7.68 -2.78 -6.73
CA SER A 36 -9.13 -2.59 -6.74
C SER A 36 -9.85 -3.53 -7.69
N ARG A 37 -9.26 -3.81 -8.85
CA ARG A 37 -9.95 -4.53 -9.94
C ARG A 37 -9.49 -5.96 -10.15
N PHE A 38 -8.22 -6.26 -9.84
CA PHE A 38 -7.59 -7.52 -10.24
C PHE A 38 -6.95 -8.29 -9.08
N ARG A 39 -7.17 -7.89 -7.82
CA ARG A 39 -6.51 -8.46 -6.65
C ARG A 39 -6.64 -9.98 -6.53
N ALA A 40 -7.78 -10.55 -6.94
CA ALA A 40 -8.00 -11.99 -6.91
C ALA A 40 -6.99 -12.77 -7.76
N GLY A 41 -6.61 -12.23 -8.93
CA GLY A 41 -5.64 -12.83 -9.83
C GLY A 41 -4.19 -12.39 -9.59
N LEU A 42 -3.94 -11.49 -8.64
CA LEU A 42 -2.64 -10.86 -8.39
C LEU A 42 -2.15 -11.05 -6.95
N LYS A 43 -2.62 -12.08 -6.24
CA LYS A 43 -2.27 -12.29 -4.82
C LYS A 43 -0.76 -12.32 -4.61
N ALA A 44 -0.03 -13.08 -5.40
CA ALA A 44 1.43 -13.21 -5.27
C ALA A 44 2.15 -11.89 -5.57
N GLU A 45 1.72 -11.19 -6.61
CA GLU A 45 2.32 -9.93 -7.05
C GLU A 45 2.05 -8.81 -6.04
N ILE A 46 0.84 -8.69 -5.52
CA ILE A 46 0.50 -7.72 -4.47
C ILE A 46 1.32 -8.00 -3.22
N GLY A 47 1.52 -9.26 -2.85
CA GLY A 47 2.37 -9.66 -1.73
C GLY A 47 3.83 -9.21 -1.84
N VAL A 48 4.32 -9.03 -3.06
CA VAL A 48 5.67 -8.47 -3.34
C VAL A 48 5.64 -6.95 -3.44
N PHE A 49 4.67 -6.39 -4.18
CA PHE A 49 4.65 -4.95 -4.47
C PHE A 49 4.27 -4.10 -3.28
N PHE A 50 3.31 -4.55 -2.49
CA PHE A 50 2.85 -3.78 -1.36
C PHE A 50 3.99 -3.47 -0.38
N PRO A 51 4.79 -4.45 0.08
CA PRO A 51 5.98 -4.15 0.87
C PRO A 51 6.98 -3.24 0.16
N MET A 52 7.24 -3.47 -1.11
CA MET A 52 8.27 -2.75 -1.85
C MET A 52 7.88 -1.31 -2.21
N ILE A 53 6.61 -1.03 -2.44
CA ILE A 53 6.13 0.31 -2.81
C ILE A 53 5.67 1.06 -1.57
N VAL A 54 4.86 0.45 -0.73
CA VAL A 54 4.16 1.11 0.37
C VAL A 54 4.98 1.05 1.66
N LEU A 55 5.28 -0.16 2.14
CA LEU A 55 5.93 -0.32 3.43
C LEU A 55 7.35 0.25 3.43
N ARG A 56 8.09 0.09 2.35
CA ARG A 56 9.43 0.67 2.21
C ARG A 56 9.44 2.18 2.46
N VAL A 57 8.43 2.90 1.94
CA VAL A 57 8.33 4.36 2.14
C VAL A 57 7.90 4.70 3.55
N LEU A 58 6.94 3.97 4.11
CA LEU A 58 6.44 4.21 5.47
C LEU A 58 7.50 3.89 6.54
N GLU A 59 8.22 2.79 6.38
CA GLU A 59 9.20 2.30 7.34
C GLU A 59 10.54 3.03 7.27
N ASN A 60 10.82 3.75 6.20
CA ASN A 60 12.08 4.47 6.07
C ASN A 60 12.13 5.70 6.99
N VAL A 61 12.85 5.55 8.09
CA VAL A 61 13.03 6.62 9.09
C VAL A 61 14.21 7.53 8.73
N ALA A 62 15.21 6.98 8.01
CA ALA A 62 16.48 7.65 7.77
C ALA A 62 16.42 8.78 6.72
N GLN A 63 15.49 8.68 5.79
CA GLN A 63 15.27 9.72 4.76
C GLN A 63 13.77 9.96 4.58
N PRO A 64 13.16 10.78 5.42
CA PRO A 64 11.74 11.09 5.28
C PRO A 64 11.52 11.99 4.05
N ASN A 65 11.28 11.41 2.88
CA ASN A 65 10.67 12.16 1.80
C ASN A 65 9.20 12.37 2.16
N PHE A 66 8.90 13.52 2.74
CA PHE A 66 7.56 13.91 3.16
C PHE A 66 6.53 13.73 2.05
N GLN A 67 6.88 14.12 0.82
CA GLN A 67 5.98 14.05 -0.32
C GLN A 67 5.66 12.60 -0.72
N GLN A 68 6.64 11.70 -0.72
CA GLN A 68 6.40 10.27 -0.96
C GLN A 68 5.53 9.65 0.14
N LYS A 69 5.78 9.98 1.40
CA LYS A 69 4.94 9.53 2.53
C LYS A 69 3.51 10.00 2.40
N MET A 70 3.29 11.25 2.01
CA MET A 70 1.95 11.78 1.75
C MET A 70 1.23 11.05 0.60
N ILE A 71 1.94 10.71 -0.47
CA ILE A 71 1.38 9.94 -1.57
C ILE A 71 0.95 8.54 -1.09
N VAL A 72 1.79 7.88 -0.31
CA VAL A 72 1.51 6.55 0.24
C VAL A 72 0.32 6.59 1.20
N LEU A 73 0.25 7.59 2.07
CA LEU A 73 -0.89 7.75 2.98
C LEU A 73 -2.21 7.99 2.24
N ARG A 74 -2.20 8.79 1.17
CA ARG A 74 -3.37 8.97 0.30
C ARG A 74 -3.74 7.68 -0.45
N PHE A 75 -2.75 6.89 -0.84
CA PHE A 75 -2.97 5.56 -1.40
C PHE A 75 -3.69 4.66 -0.39
N LEU A 76 -3.24 4.62 0.86
CA LEU A 76 -3.87 3.84 1.91
C LEU A 76 -5.29 4.34 2.24
N GLU A 77 -5.49 5.66 2.24
CA GLU A 77 -6.81 6.27 2.39
C GLU A 77 -7.78 5.74 1.33
N LYS A 78 -7.37 5.75 0.07
CA LYS A 78 -8.20 5.21 -1.03
C LYS A 78 -8.48 3.72 -0.89
N LEU A 79 -7.54 2.92 -0.40
CA LEU A 79 -7.80 1.52 -0.09
C LEU A 79 -8.86 1.36 1.01
N CYS A 80 -8.85 2.25 2.01
CA CYS A 80 -9.83 2.24 3.10
C CYS A 80 -11.25 2.63 2.66
N ASP A 81 -11.42 3.22 1.48
CA ASP A 81 -12.74 3.52 0.92
C ASP A 81 -13.52 2.25 0.53
N ASP A 82 -12.83 1.16 0.25
CA ASP A 82 -13.43 -0.14 -0.04
C ASP A 82 -13.12 -1.13 1.08
N SER A 83 -14.10 -1.38 1.93
CA SER A 83 -13.96 -2.31 3.06
C SER A 83 -13.63 -3.73 2.63
N GLN A 84 -14.10 -4.17 1.45
CA GLN A 84 -13.81 -5.49 0.94
C GLN A 84 -12.33 -5.67 0.60
N ILE A 85 -11.68 -4.62 0.09
CA ILE A 85 -10.23 -4.64 -0.17
C ILE A 85 -9.46 -4.87 1.14
N LEU A 86 -9.84 -4.18 2.21
CA LEU A 86 -9.17 -4.33 3.52
C LEU A 86 -9.33 -5.75 4.08
N VAL A 87 -10.54 -6.30 4.00
CA VAL A 87 -10.81 -7.68 4.42
C VAL A 87 -9.99 -8.67 3.60
N ASP A 88 -9.95 -8.51 2.29
CA ASP A 88 -9.19 -9.38 1.39
C ASP A 88 -7.69 -9.31 1.67
N ILE A 89 -7.15 -8.12 1.93
CA ILE A 89 -5.73 -7.95 2.31
C ILE A 89 -5.44 -8.65 3.63
N PHE A 90 -6.27 -8.44 4.64
CA PHE A 90 -6.10 -9.08 5.95
C PHE A 90 -6.13 -10.61 5.84
N ILE A 91 -7.14 -11.16 5.19
CA ILE A 91 -7.30 -12.62 5.04
C ILE A 91 -6.17 -13.23 4.22
N ASN A 92 -5.79 -12.59 3.12
CA ASN A 92 -4.82 -13.17 2.18
C ASN A 92 -3.36 -13.03 2.62
N TYR A 93 -3.03 -12.07 3.49
CA TYR A 93 -1.65 -11.79 3.88
C TYR A 93 -1.42 -11.90 5.38
N ASP A 94 -2.19 -11.21 6.22
CA ASP A 94 -1.96 -11.20 7.66
C ASP A 94 -2.39 -12.50 8.34
N CYS A 95 -3.39 -13.19 7.80
CA CYS A 95 -3.81 -14.52 8.26
C CYS A 95 -2.96 -15.67 7.68
N ASP A 96 -2.07 -15.41 6.74
CA ASP A 96 -1.18 -16.39 6.13
C ASP A 96 0.20 -16.33 6.79
N VAL A 97 0.57 -17.39 7.51
CA VAL A 97 1.85 -17.50 8.23
C VAL A 97 3.09 -17.36 7.34
N ASN A 98 2.95 -17.60 6.05
CA ASN A 98 4.06 -17.48 5.08
C ASN A 98 4.08 -16.13 4.35
N SER A 99 3.14 -15.26 4.64
CA SER A 99 3.03 -13.95 3.99
C SER A 99 3.44 -12.81 4.93
N THR A 100 3.74 -11.66 4.34
CA THR A 100 4.01 -10.44 5.10
C THR A 100 2.72 -9.89 5.69
N ASN A 101 2.74 -9.46 6.95
CA ASN A 101 1.62 -8.82 7.63
C ASN A 101 1.42 -7.39 7.09
N ILE A 102 0.80 -7.29 5.94
CA ILE A 102 0.63 -6.04 5.19
C ILE A 102 -0.28 -5.07 5.94
N PHE A 103 -1.42 -5.55 6.42
CA PHE A 103 -2.41 -4.73 7.10
C PHE A 103 -1.86 -4.20 8.43
N GLU A 104 -1.34 -5.08 9.27
CA GLU A 104 -0.77 -4.73 10.58
C GLU A 104 0.36 -3.71 10.44
N ARG A 105 1.32 -3.97 9.54
CA ARG A 105 2.46 -3.07 9.33
C ARG A 105 2.04 -1.72 8.76
N SER A 106 1.09 -1.69 7.83
CA SER A 106 0.57 -0.44 7.27
C SER A 106 -0.15 0.39 8.33
N ALA A 107 -0.96 -0.24 9.17
CA ALA A 107 -1.67 0.42 10.27
C ALA A 107 -0.69 0.98 11.31
N LEU A 108 0.30 0.19 11.72
CA LEU A 108 1.29 0.58 12.72
C LEU A 108 2.11 1.80 12.25
N TYR A 109 2.66 1.75 11.05
CA TYR A 109 3.51 2.84 10.56
C TYR A 109 2.71 4.09 10.19
N SER A 110 1.47 3.95 9.74
CA SER A 110 0.56 5.09 9.56
C SER A 110 0.25 5.77 10.88
N PHE A 111 0.03 5.00 11.95
CA PHE A 111 -0.18 5.52 13.29
C PHE A 111 1.06 6.23 13.85
N ILE A 112 2.24 5.63 13.72
CA ILE A 112 3.51 6.24 14.16
C ILE A 112 3.72 7.57 13.43
N TRP A 113 3.54 7.59 12.12
CA TRP A 113 3.72 8.78 11.32
C TRP A 113 2.72 9.88 11.70
N TYR A 114 1.49 9.50 12.01
CA TYR A 114 0.44 10.38 12.48
C TYR A 114 0.77 11.03 13.82
N THR A 115 1.16 10.25 14.82
CA THR A 115 1.51 10.78 16.15
C THR A 115 2.65 11.79 16.09
N MET A 116 3.55 11.64 15.10
CA MET A 116 4.64 12.58 14.88
C MET A 116 4.23 13.87 14.15
N ASN A 117 3.18 13.86 13.32
CA ASN A 117 2.84 14.97 12.42
C ASN A 117 1.42 15.54 12.55
N ASN A 118 0.58 15.02 13.40
CA ASN A 118 -0.80 15.47 13.67
C ASN A 118 -1.76 15.55 12.47
N VAL A 119 -1.48 14.91 11.34
CA VAL A 119 -2.19 15.17 10.08
C VAL A 119 -3.24 14.12 9.69
N PHE A 120 -3.18 12.88 10.19
CA PHE A 120 -3.97 11.78 9.59
C PHE A 120 -4.82 10.91 10.54
N TYR A 121 -4.99 11.31 11.78
CA TYR A 121 -5.71 10.53 12.79
C TYR A 121 -7.17 10.20 12.43
N PHE A 122 -7.81 11.10 11.72
CA PHE A 122 -9.25 11.04 11.52
C PHE A 122 -9.70 9.93 10.57
N ILE A 123 -8.86 9.60 9.59
CA ILE A 123 -9.28 8.73 8.48
C ILE A 123 -9.16 7.25 8.82
N PHE A 124 -8.05 6.86 9.44
CA PHE A 124 -7.80 5.45 9.77
C PHE A 124 -8.64 4.95 10.96
N MET A 125 -8.81 5.80 11.98
CA MET A 125 -9.52 5.40 13.22
C MET A 125 -11.04 5.40 13.08
N ILE A 126 -11.62 6.14 12.15
CA ILE A 126 -13.08 6.13 11.95
C ILE A 126 -13.54 4.96 11.09
N ARG A 127 -12.71 4.46 10.17
CA ARG A 127 -13.11 3.39 9.24
C ARG A 127 -12.82 1.98 9.74
N ILE A 128 -11.78 1.79 10.58
CA ILE A 128 -11.47 0.47 11.15
C ILE A 128 -12.58 -0.07 12.06
N PRO A 129 -13.20 0.73 12.99
CA PRO A 129 -14.29 0.22 13.82
C PRO A 129 -15.54 -0.20 13.05
N SER A 130 -15.76 0.32 11.84
CA SER A 130 -16.88 -0.09 10.99
C SER A 130 -16.65 -1.44 10.28
N LEU A 131 -15.43 -2.01 10.40
CA LEU A 131 -15.05 -3.31 9.86
C LEU A 131 -15.08 -4.43 10.91
N LEU A 132 -15.12 -4.07 12.18
CA LEU A 132 -15.24 -4.99 13.32
C LEU A 132 -16.69 -5.07 13.80
#